data_a66c02bc1fff5ce995e6a23b20da2873
#
_entry.id   a66c02bc1fff5ce995e6a23b20da2873
#
_cell.length_a   1.000
_cell.length_b   1.000
_cell.length_c   1.000
_cell.angle_alpha   90.00
_cell.angle_beta   90.00
_cell.angle_gamma   90.00
#
_symmetry.space_group_name_H-M   'P 1'
#
loop_
_entity.id
_entity.type
_entity.pdbx_description
1 polymer ?
#
loop_
_entity_poly.entity_id
_entity_poly.type
_entity_poly.pdbx_seq_one_letter_code
_entity_poly.pdbx_strand_id
1 'polypeptide(L)'
;MTYLYLKADIYPDLSKREEVEAAYAELMRASLSEPGCLLYDLVVDPDNSAVWHMFEKWESRDAWNDHMNTEHVAKIQQLEPQLIVAPTKLNFYTSVLSPADRS
;
A
#
# COMPACT_ATOMS: atom_id res chain seq x y z
N MET A 1 -19.47 8.65 -6.86
CA MET A 1 -18.20 7.88 -6.78
C MET A 1 -17.55 8.13 -5.43
N THR A 2 -17.17 7.09 -4.76
CA THR A 2 -16.53 7.20 -3.44
C THR A 2 -15.10 6.66 -3.53
N TYR A 3 -14.13 7.54 -3.31
CA TYR A 3 -12.74 7.14 -3.24
C TYR A 3 -12.49 6.31 -1.99
N LEU A 4 -11.62 5.33 -2.11
CA LEU A 4 -11.13 4.54 -0.99
C LEU A 4 -9.68 4.94 -0.70
N TYR A 5 -9.39 5.24 0.55
CA TYR A 5 -8.04 5.54 1.01
C TYR A 5 -7.59 4.42 1.94
N LEU A 6 -6.33 4.06 1.86
CA LEU A 6 -5.74 3.09 2.76
C LEU A 6 -4.42 3.61 3.31
N LYS A 7 -4.13 3.16 4.52
CA LYS A 7 -2.81 3.27 5.11
C LYS A 7 -2.42 1.88 5.60
N ALA A 8 -1.34 1.32 5.07
CA ALA A 8 -0.79 0.07 5.55
C ALA A 8 0.43 0.37 6.41
N ASP A 9 0.43 -0.13 7.65
CA ASP A 9 1.60 -0.06 8.52
C ASP A 9 2.40 -1.33 8.35
N ILE A 10 3.64 -1.18 7.87
CA ILE A 10 4.54 -2.28 7.52
C ILE A 10 5.73 -2.25 8.47
N TYR A 11 6.08 -3.39 9.02
CA TYR A 11 7.18 -3.54 9.98
C TYR A 11 8.32 -4.30 9.33
N PRO A 12 9.21 -3.60 8.58
CA PRO A 12 10.23 -4.28 7.80
C PRO A 12 11.32 -4.89 8.67
N ASP A 13 11.91 -5.98 8.20
CA ASP A 13 13.13 -6.52 8.75
C ASP A 13 14.29 -5.66 8.25
N LEU A 14 14.76 -4.73 9.08
CA LEU A 14 15.79 -3.77 8.69
C LEU A 14 17.16 -4.42 8.46
N SER A 15 17.37 -5.65 8.91
CA SER A 15 18.57 -6.40 8.56
C SER A 15 18.59 -6.82 7.09
N LYS A 16 17.43 -6.78 6.44
CA LYS A 16 17.23 -7.10 5.02
C LYS A 16 16.71 -5.89 4.24
N ARG A 17 17.06 -4.69 4.67
CA ARG A 17 16.48 -3.45 4.16
C ARG A 17 16.46 -3.36 2.63
N GLU A 18 17.57 -3.68 1.96
CA GLU A 18 17.63 -3.60 0.50
C GLU A 18 16.66 -4.56 -0.19
N GLU A 19 16.51 -5.77 0.34
CA GLU A 19 15.56 -6.74 -0.20
C GLU A 19 14.12 -6.26 0.00
N VAL A 20 13.83 -5.71 1.18
CA VAL A 20 12.49 -5.20 1.49
C VAL A 20 12.15 -4.02 0.56
N GLU A 21 13.08 -3.06 0.42
CA GLU A 21 12.89 -1.92 -0.48
C GLU A 21 12.65 -2.37 -1.92
N ALA A 22 13.43 -3.33 -2.41
CA ALA A 22 13.29 -3.82 -3.79
C ALA A 22 11.93 -4.50 -4.01
N ALA A 23 11.48 -5.32 -3.06
CA ALA A 23 10.21 -6.03 -3.18
C ALA A 23 9.03 -5.05 -3.20
N TYR A 24 9.03 -4.07 -2.29
CA TYR A 24 7.94 -3.08 -2.25
C TYR A 24 8.01 -2.06 -3.38
N ALA A 25 9.21 -1.73 -3.89
CA ALA A 25 9.34 -0.89 -5.06
C ALA A 25 8.70 -1.54 -6.30
N GLU A 26 8.90 -2.84 -6.47
CA GLU A 26 8.26 -3.60 -7.54
C GLU A 26 6.74 -3.58 -7.40
N LEU A 27 6.23 -3.81 -6.18
CA LEU A 27 4.80 -3.75 -5.89
C LEU A 27 4.23 -2.37 -6.21
N MET A 28 4.92 -1.29 -5.82
CA MET A 28 4.49 0.08 -6.08
C MET A 28 4.37 0.35 -7.58
N ARG A 29 5.39 0.00 -8.35
CA ARG A 29 5.38 0.23 -9.81
C ARG A 29 4.25 -0.52 -10.48
N ALA A 30 4.04 -1.78 -10.12
CA ALA A 30 2.96 -2.59 -10.67
C ALA A 30 1.60 -2.04 -10.27
N SER A 31 1.43 -1.64 -9.01
CA SER A 31 0.16 -1.10 -8.51
C SER A 31 -0.21 0.22 -9.17
N LEU A 32 0.76 1.11 -9.38
CA LEU A 32 0.53 2.40 -10.03
C LEU A 32 0.08 2.25 -11.49
N SER A 33 0.36 1.12 -12.13
CA SER A 33 -0.10 0.85 -13.51
C SER A 33 -1.53 0.32 -13.55
N GLU A 34 -2.14 -0.02 -12.42
CA GLU A 34 -3.50 -0.55 -12.38
C GLU A 34 -4.54 0.54 -12.64
N PRO A 35 -5.60 0.23 -13.42
CA PRO A 35 -6.73 1.15 -13.55
C PRO A 35 -7.35 1.43 -12.19
N GLY A 36 -7.63 2.68 -11.90
CA GLY A 36 -8.23 3.06 -10.64
C GLY A 36 -7.27 3.28 -9.48
N CYS A 37 -5.97 3.02 -9.65
CA CYS A 37 -4.97 3.37 -8.66
C CYS A 37 -4.58 4.83 -8.81
N LEU A 38 -4.90 5.66 -7.83
CA LEU A 38 -4.65 7.10 -7.87
C LEU A 38 -3.44 7.52 -7.05
N LEU A 39 -3.08 6.72 -6.05
CA LEU A 39 -1.90 6.93 -5.21
C LEU A 39 -1.44 5.59 -4.67
N TYR A 40 -0.17 5.36 -4.69
CA TYR A 40 0.45 4.18 -4.07
C TYR A 40 1.88 4.54 -3.71
N ASP A 41 2.12 4.96 -2.48
CA ASP A 41 3.41 5.51 -2.08
C ASP A 41 3.86 4.96 -0.73
N LEU A 42 5.10 4.52 -0.68
CA LEU A 42 5.72 3.98 0.54
C LEU A 42 6.59 5.06 1.16
N VAL A 43 6.28 5.40 2.40
CA VAL A 43 6.98 6.46 3.12
C VAL A 43 7.44 5.97 4.49
N VAL A 44 8.42 6.64 5.05
CA VAL A 44 8.95 6.34 6.38
C VAL A 44 9.05 7.61 7.19
N ASP A 45 8.69 7.53 8.47
CA ASP A 45 8.93 8.62 9.42
C ASP A 45 10.45 8.72 9.64
N PRO A 46 11.09 9.88 9.35
CA PRO A 46 12.54 10.00 9.52
C PRO A 46 13.00 9.79 10.96
N ASP A 47 12.10 9.95 11.93
CA ASP A 47 12.41 9.77 13.36
C ASP A 47 12.03 8.37 13.86
N ASN A 48 11.39 7.55 13.03
CA ASN A 48 11.00 6.18 13.40
C ASN A 48 11.02 5.26 12.17
N SER A 49 12.20 4.74 11.85
CA SER A 49 12.38 3.87 10.68
C SER A 49 11.87 2.44 10.89
N ALA A 50 11.38 2.11 12.08
CA ALA A 50 10.89 0.76 12.38
C ALA A 50 9.53 0.47 11.73
N VAL A 51 8.79 1.49 11.32
CA VAL A 51 7.49 1.36 10.68
C VAL A 51 7.49 2.12 9.37
N TRP A 52 7.11 1.43 8.29
CA TRP A 52 6.91 2.06 6.98
C TRP A 52 5.41 2.15 6.72
N HIS A 53 5.00 3.20 6.02
CA HIS A 53 3.59 3.45 5.72
C HIS A 53 3.36 3.43 4.22
N MET A 54 2.44 2.58 3.77
CA MET A 54 1.98 2.59 2.40
C MET A 54 0.69 3.39 2.35
N PHE A 55 0.71 4.54 1.69
CA PHE A 55 -0.48 5.34 1.44
C PHE A 55 -1.06 4.99 0.09
N GLU A 56 -2.36 4.72 0.05
CA GLU A 56 -3.05 4.31 -1.16
C GLU A 56 -4.32 5.11 -1.34
N LYS A 57 -4.64 5.41 -2.59
CA LYS A 57 -5.93 5.98 -2.97
C LYS A 57 -6.43 5.27 -4.21
N TRP A 58 -7.67 4.81 -4.15
CA TRP A 58 -8.32 4.07 -5.24
C TRP A 58 -9.60 4.77 -5.66
N GLU A 59 -9.96 4.66 -6.95
CA GLU A 59 -11.21 5.23 -7.46
C GLU A 59 -12.43 4.68 -6.73
N SER A 60 -12.35 3.42 -6.26
CA SER A 60 -13.48 2.73 -5.63
C SER A 60 -12.97 1.53 -4.83
N ARG A 61 -13.86 0.98 -4.02
CA ARG A 61 -13.59 -0.29 -3.33
C ARG A 61 -13.37 -1.42 -4.33
N ASP A 62 -14.12 -1.41 -5.44
CA ASP A 62 -13.99 -2.44 -6.48
C ASP A 62 -12.61 -2.41 -7.12
N ALA A 63 -12.05 -1.23 -7.38
CA ALA A 63 -10.70 -1.10 -7.90
C ALA A 63 -9.66 -1.71 -6.94
N TRP A 64 -9.82 -1.47 -5.64
CA TRP A 64 -8.94 -2.07 -4.64
C TRP A 64 -9.14 -3.59 -4.56
N ASN A 65 -10.38 -4.08 -4.67
CA ASN A 65 -10.65 -5.52 -4.69
C ASN A 65 -9.95 -6.19 -5.88
N ASP A 66 -9.97 -5.55 -7.05
CA ASP A 66 -9.25 -6.04 -8.22
C ASP A 66 -7.74 -6.07 -7.98
N HIS A 67 -7.21 -5.03 -7.35
CA HIS A 67 -5.80 -4.97 -6.94
C HIS A 67 -5.41 -6.18 -6.08
N MET A 68 -6.24 -6.55 -5.13
CA MET A 68 -5.95 -7.68 -4.24
C MET A 68 -5.94 -9.04 -4.95
N ASN A 69 -6.44 -9.11 -6.19
CA ASN A 69 -6.44 -10.33 -6.99
C ASN A 69 -5.33 -10.35 -8.05
N THR A 70 -4.38 -9.43 -8.00
CA THR A 70 -3.28 -9.36 -8.97
C THR A 70 -2.13 -10.29 -8.59
N GLU A 71 -1.29 -10.60 -9.59
CA GLU A 71 -0.09 -11.41 -9.38
C GLU A 71 0.92 -10.70 -8.50
N HIS A 72 1.06 -9.38 -8.62
CA HIS A 72 2.03 -8.63 -7.83
C HIS A 72 1.65 -8.57 -6.35
N VAL A 73 0.36 -8.53 -6.01
CA VAL A 73 -0.08 -8.63 -4.62
C VAL A 73 0.16 -10.05 -4.08
N ALA A 74 -0.17 -11.08 -4.88
CA ALA A 74 0.11 -12.46 -4.48
C ALA A 74 1.60 -12.67 -4.21
N LYS A 75 2.46 -12.09 -5.05
CA LYS A 75 3.91 -12.19 -4.89
C LYS A 75 4.38 -11.56 -3.59
N ILE A 76 3.95 -10.35 -3.28
CA ILE A 76 4.37 -9.69 -2.03
C ILE A 76 3.85 -10.45 -0.81
N GLN A 77 2.63 -10.99 -0.87
CA GLN A 77 2.09 -11.79 0.23
C GLN A 77 2.92 -13.04 0.50
N GLN A 78 3.48 -13.66 -0.54
CA GLN A 78 4.37 -14.81 -0.40
C GLN A 78 5.72 -14.42 0.20
N LEU A 79 6.21 -13.23 -0.10
CA LEU A 79 7.51 -12.75 0.37
C LEU A 79 7.45 -12.16 1.79
N GLU A 80 6.32 -11.59 2.18
CA GLU A 80 6.19 -10.87 3.45
C GLU A 80 6.69 -11.63 4.67
N PRO A 81 6.43 -12.94 4.85
CA PRO A 81 6.93 -13.65 6.03
C PRO A 81 8.45 -13.59 6.20
N GLN A 82 9.19 -13.38 5.12
CA GLN A 82 10.65 -13.27 5.14
C GLN A 82 11.14 -11.82 5.23
N LEU A 83 10.26 -10.86 4.95
CA LEU A 83 10.63 -9.45 4.80
C LEU A 83 10.16 -8.57 5.95
N ILE A 84 9.18 -9.02 6.73
CA ILE A 84 8.60 -8.23 7.82
C ILE A 84 8.74 -8.96 9.15
N VAL A 85 8.79 -8.18 10.24
CA VAL A 85 8.98 -8.74 11.59
C VAL A 85 7.67 -8.79 12.39
N ALA A 86 6.58 -8.22 11.86
CA ALA A 86 5.26 -8.26 12.46
C ALA A 86 4.21 -8.17 11.34
N PRO A 87 2.98 -8.64 11.56
CA PRO A 87 1.93 -8.57 10.54
C PRO A 87 1.63 -7.15 10.11
N THR A 88 1.45 -6.94 8.80
CA THR A 88 1.05 -5.65 8.24
C THR A 88 -0.36 -5.29 8.71
N LYS A 89 -0.52 -4.05 9.14
CA LYS A 89 -1.83 -3.55 9.60
C LYS A 89 -2.43 -2.65 8.52
N LEU A 90 -3.67 -2.96 8.10
CA LEU A 90 -4.40 -2.18 7.12
C LEU A 90 -5.44 -1.30 7.80
N ASN A 91 -5.49 -0.04 7.40
CA ASN A 91 -6.50 0.92 7.85
C ASN A 91 -7.20 1.50 6.62
N PHE A 92 -8.54 1.51 6.64
CA PHE A 92 -9.37 1.95 5.53
C PHE A 92 -10.07 3.25 5.91
N TYR A 93 -10.14 4.17 4.94
CA TYR A 93 -10.75 5.48 5.14
C TYR A 93 -11.56 5.87 3.91
N THR A 94 -12.62 6.64 4.12
CA THR A 94 -13.34 7.30 3.04
C THR A 94 -13.33 8.79 3.30
N SER A 95 -13.53 9.60 2.24
CA SER A 95 -13.60 11.05 2.40
C SER A 95 -14.82 11.45 3.21
N VAL A 96 -14.66 12.44 4.06
CA VAL A 96 -15.80 13.06 4.77
C VAL A 96 -16.72 13.75 3.76
N LEU A 97 -16.12 14.40 2.73
CA LEU A 97 -16.87 15.03 1.66
C LEU A 97 -16.74 14.20 0.38
N SER A 98 -17.83 14.11 -0.39
CA SER A 98 -17.77 13.46 -1.69
C SER A 98 -16.88 14.24 -2.65
N PRO A 99 -16.36 13.61 -3.74
CA PRO A 99 -15.56 14.33 -4.72
C PRO A 99 -16.27 15.53 -5.34
N ALA A 100 -17.59 15.46 -5.50
CA ALA A 100 -18.39 16.58 -6.05
C ALA A 100 -18.40 17.80 -5.12
N ASP A 101 -18.33 17.59 -3.80
CA ASP A 101 -18.36 18.66 -2.80
C ASP A 101 -16.99 19.33 -2.62
N ARG A 102 -15.96 18.81 -3.26
CA ARG A 102 -14.57 19.25 -3.10
C ARG A 102 -14.08 20.11 -4.26
N SER A 103 -14.89 20.30 -5.24
CA SER A 103 -14.55 21.07 -6.46
C SER A 103 -14.55 22.58 -6.22
#